data_dbf39b40104af2c5e1150ba7af750574
#
_entry.id   dbf39b40104af2c5e1150ba7af750574
#
_cell.length_a   1.000
_cell.length_b   1.000
_cell.length_c   1.000
_cell.angle_alpha   90.00
_cell.angle_beta   90.00
_cell.angle_gamma   90.00
#
_symmetry.space_group_name_H-M   'P 1'
#
loop_
_entity.id
_entity.type
_entity.pdbx_description
1 polymer ?
#
loop_
_entity_poly.entity_id
_entity_poly.type
_entity_poly.pdbx_seq_one_letter_code
_entity_poly.pdbx_strand_id
1 'polypeptide(L)'
;MPSSNKCPMARHRNGAIFSAFTVLIVALVCAGVLAGAHYGLTDAFTASDAALDEAKGGAQRKALFPEAGSFEAQSAPAVEGLNSVYRSDTGEWVFDVTSSQGYHGDVELMVGINADGTVAGLQVVAEDETDGIGTNAFTEEYFGGFAGAPAVGELTVDEAGAGQTHVDAVSGATFTSRAVVDCLNIAFAAYAQMGGN
;
A
#
# COMPACT_ATOMS: atom_id res chain seq x y z
N MET A 1 -62.81 -53.96 41.01
CA MET A 1 -62.46 -52.63 41.50
C MET A 1 -61.26 -52.15 40.64
N PRO A 2 -61.42 -51.22 39.78
CA PRO A 2 -60.29 -50.70 38.99
C PRO A 2 -59.78 -49.42 39.65
N SER A 3 -58.48 -49.36 39.89
CA SER A 3 -57.77 -48.18 40.36
C SER A 3 -57.47 -47.18 39.19
N SER A 4 -57.97 -45.99 39.43
CA SER A 4 -57.80 -44.84 38.50
C SER A 4 -56.36 -44.33 38.56
N ASN A 5 -55.59 -44.54 37.51
CA ASN A 5 -54.29 -43.86 37.30
C ASN A 5 -54.54 -42.46 36.71
N LYS A 6 -54.46 -41.44 37.52
CA LYS A 6 -54.43 -40.06 37.10
C LYS A 6 -53.00 -39.75 36.54
N CYS A 7 -52.91 -39.49 35.23
CA CYS A 7 -51.74 -39.00 34.57
C CYS A 7 -51.46 -37.53 34.97
N PRO A 8 -50.25 -37.13 35.44
CA PRO A 8 -49.93 -35.74 35.71
C PRO A 8 -49.39 -35.06 34.45
N MET A 9 -50.29 -34.55 33.62
CA MET A 9 -49.94 -33.66 32.54
C MET A 9 -50.11 -32.20 32.95
N ALA A 10 -49.17 -31.66 33.67
CA ALA A 10 -49.12 -30.22 33.95
C ALA A 10 -47.74 -29.76 34.47
N ARG A 11 -46.65 -30.02 33.74
CA ARG A 11 -45.34 -29.46 34.13
C ARG A 11 -44.44 -29.02 33.00
N HIS A 12 -44.94 -28.91 31.77
CA HIS A 12 -44.09 -28.57 30.60
C HIS A 12 -44.18 -27.12 30.13
N ARG A 13 -45.10 -26.28 30.62
CA ARG A 13 -45.25 -24.89 30.13
C ARG A 13 -44.17 -23.94 30.67
N ASN A 14 -43.64 -24.17 31.87
CA ASN A 14 -42.60 -23.31 32.45
C ASN A 14 -41.20 -23.66 31.97
N GLY A 15 -40.94 -24.91 31.54
CA GLY A 15 -39.65 -25.33 30.98
C GLY A 15 -39.32 -24.69 29.66
N ALA A 16 -40.32 -24.53 28.77
CA ALA A 16 -40.13 -23.91 27.46
C ALA A 16 -39.80 -22.40 27.57
N ILE A 17 -40.45 -21.70 28.51
CA ILE A 17 -40.18 -20.26 28.75
C ILE A 17 -38.81 -20.10 29.38
N PHE A 18 -38.42 -20.96 30.32
CA PHE A 18 -37.08 -20.93 30.93
C PHE A 18 -35.98 -21.25 29.90
N SER A 19 -36.20 -22.22 29.03
CA SER A 19 -35.29 -22.56 27.93
C SER A 19 -35.13 -21.41 26.93
N ALA A 20 -36.22 -20.74 26.54
CA ALA A 20 -36.20 -19.59 25.67
C ALA A 20 -35.44 -18.40 26.27
N PHE A 21 -35.62 -18.19 27.60
CA PHE A 21 -34.90 -17.12 28.31
C PHE A 21 -33.40 -17.39 28.42
N THR A 22 -33.02 -18.65 28.62
CA THR A 22 -31.60 -19.05 28.68
C THR A 22 -30.93 -18.87 27.33
N VAL A 23 -31.59 -19.25 26.24
CA VAL A 23 -31.06 -19.06 24.88
C VAL A 23 -30.91 -17.56 24.52
N LEU A 24 -31.88 -16.71 24.92
CA LEU A 24 -31.81 -15.27 24.72
C LEU A 24 -30.63 -14.63 25.48
N ILE A 25 -30.42 -15.04 26.75
CA ILE A 25 -29.28 -14.52 27.55
C ILE A 25 -27.96 -14.95 26.93
N VAL A 26 -27.82 -16.21 26.52
CA VAL A 26 -26.60 -16.71 25.88
C VAL A 26 -26.34 -15.97 24.57
N ALA A 27 -27.38 -15.73 23.73
CA ALA A 27 -27.26 -14.98 22.49
C ALA A 27 -26.83 -13.53 22.76
N LEU A 28 -27.38 -12.87 23.78
CA LEU A 28 -26.97 -11.50 24.16
C LEU A 28 -25.54 -11.43 24.67
N VAL A 29 -25.11 -12.40 25.46
CA VAL A 29 -23.73 -12.49 25.99
C VAL A 29 -22.77 -12.75 24.84
N CYS A 30 -23.06 -13.67 23.92
CA CYS A 30 -22.25 -13.94 22.74
C CYS A 30 -22.17 -12.70 21.80
N ALA A 31 -23.28 -12.02 21.56
CA ALA A 31 -23.30 -10.79 20.78
C ALA A 31 -22.49 -9.68 21.44
N GLY A 32 -22.57 -9.54 22.77
CA GLY A 32 -21.79 -8.56 23.54
C GLY A 32 -20.28 -8.85 23.51
N VAL A 33 -19.90 -10.13 23.63
CA VAL A 33 -18.49 -10.56 23.54
C VAL A 33 -17.94 -10.33 22.11
N LEU A 34 -18.72 -10.69 21.08
CA LEU A 34 -18.33 -10.46 19.68
C LEU A 34 -18.23 -8.97 19.34
N ALA A 35 -19.15 -8.14 19.80
CA ALA A 35 -19.09 -6.70 19.63
C ALA A 35 -17.89 -6.09 20.37
N GLY A 36 -17.66 -6.49 21.63
CA GLY A 36 -16.51 -6.05 22.42
C GLY A 36 -15.16 -6.48 21.81
N ALA A 37 -15.09 -7.71 21.31
CA ALA A 37 -13.94 -8.20 20.57
C ALA A 37 -13.73 -7.41 19.25
N HIS A 38 -14.79 -7.13 18.51
CA HIS A 38 -14.71 -6.36 17.28
C HIS A 38 -14.17 -4.94 17.52
N TYR A 39 -14.70 -4.22 18.52
CA TYR A 39 -14.23 -2.87 18.84
C TYR A 39 -12.82 -2.85 19.46
N GLY A 40 -12.46 -3.82 20.28
CA GLY A 40 -11.13 -3.89 20.88
C GLY A 40 -10.04 -4.39 19.94
N LEU A 41 -10.40 -5.22 18.93
CA LEU A 41 -9.45 -5.69 17.94
C LEU A 41 -9.25 -4.67 16.79
N THR A 42 -10.25 -3.87 16.43
CA THR A 42 -10.07 -2.83 15.38
C THR A 42 -8.96 -1.86 15.74
N ASP A 43 -8.87 -1.38 16.98
CA ASP A 43 -7.81 -0.48 17.41
C ASP A 43 -6.42 -1.16 17.41
N ALA A 44 -6.37 -2.47 17.74
CA ALA A 44 -5.14 -3.24 17.69
C ALA A 44 -4.70 -3.55 16.25
N PHE A 45 -5.63 -3.81 15.34
CA PHE A 45 -5.34 -4.02 13.93
C PHE A 45 -4.91 -2.71 13.25
N THR A 46 -5.57 -1.59 13.49
CA THR A 46 -5.17 -0.29 12.93
C THR A 46 -3.80 0.16 13.42
N ALA A 47 -3.46 -0.09 14.71
CA ALA A 47 -2.13 0.17 15.23
C ALA A 47 -1.06 -0.77 14.64
N SER A 48 -1.43 -2.03 14.37
CA SER A 48 -0.55 -3.00 13.73
C SER A 48 -0.35 -2.68 12.24
N ASP A 49 -1.41 -2.26 11.54
CA ASP A 49 -1.35 -1.87 10.14
C ASP A 49 -0.54 -0.58 9.95
N ALA A 50 -0.68 0.39 10.85
CA ALA A 50 0.14 1.60 10.85
C ALA A 50 1.62 1.30 11.13
N ALA A 51 1.92 0.36 12.05
CA ALA A 51 3.30 -0.06 12.32
C ALA A 51 3.89 -0.87 11.15
N LEU A 52 3.08 -1.66 10.44
CA LEU A 52 3.47 -2.38 9.23
C LEU A 52 3.65 -1.43 8.05
N ASP A 53 2.84 -0.39 7.93
CA ASP A 53 2.95 0.64 6.90
C ASP A 53 4.19 1.51 7.12
N GLU A 54 4.50 1.87 8.38
CA GLU A 54 5.75 2.51 8.78
C GLU A 54 6.96 1.61 8.43
N ALA A 55 6.87 0.30 8.71
CA ALA A 55 7.91 -0.68 8.37
C ALA A 55 8.04 -0.91 6.86
N LYS A 56 6.98 -0.66 6.07
CA LYS A 56 6.93 -0.81 4.61
C LYS A 56 7.10 0.52 3.88
N GLY A 57 8.08 1.33 4.23
CA GLY A 57 8.43 2.51 3.46
C GLY A 57 8.06 3.85 4.11
N GLY A 58 7.67 3.88 5.38
CA GLY A 58 7.47 5.13 6.12
C GLY A 58 8.73 5.99 6.15
N ALA A 59 9.90 5.35 6.34
CA ALA A 59 11.19 6.04 6.30
C ALA A 59 11.48 6.65 4.93
N GLN A 60 11.17 5.94 3.83
CA GLN A 60 11.37 6.41 2.46
C GLN A 60 10.44 7.57 2.12
N ARG A 61 9.15 7.50 2.51
CA ARG A 61 8.20 8.61 2.35
C ARG A 61 8.67 9.86 3.10
N LYS A 62 9.15 9.67 4.34
CA LYS A 62 9.69 10.77 5.15
C LYS A 62 11.00 11.34 4.60
N ALA A 63 11.83 10.50 3.96
CA ALA A 63 13.04 10.96 3.28
C ALA A 63 12.73 11.78 2.02
N LEU A 64 11.68 11.42 1.26
CA LEU A 64 11.20 12.19 0.11
C LEU A 64 10.61 13.54 0.52
N PHE A 65 9.80 13.56 1.58
CA PHE A 65 9.10 14.76 2.04
C PHE A 65 9.26 14.94 3.56
N PRO A 66 10.40 15.49 4.02
CA PRO A 66 10.69 15.68 5.44
C PRO A 66 9.70 16.61 6.16
N GLU A 67 9.12 17.58 5.43
CA GLU A 67 8.17 18.56 5.98
C GLU A 67 6.75 18.02 6.13
N ALA A 68 6.40 16.93 5.43
CA ALA A 68 5.08 16.31 5.53
C ALA A 68 4.83 15.77 6.95
N GLY A 69 3.69 16.11 7.53
CA GLY A 69 3.29 15.63 8.85
C GLY A 69 2.71 14.22 8.83
N SER A 70 2.00 13.87 7.75
CA SER A 70 1.35 12.56 7.57
C SER A 70 1.20 12.20 6.10
N PHE A 71 1.03 10.89 5.86
CA PHE A 71 0.74 10.34 4.53
C PHE A 71 -0.52 9.49 4.60
N GLU A 72 -1.48 9.78 3.73
CA GLU A 72 -2.72 9.02 3.63
C GLU A 72 -2.68 8.11 2.40
N ALA A 73 -2.95 6.83 2.60
CA ALA A 73 -3.08 5.88 1.50
C ALA A 73 -4.27 6.26 0.61
N GLN A 74 -4.04 6.28 -0.70
CA GLN A 74 -5.03 6.58 -1.71
C GLN A 74 -5.43 5.32 -2.47
N SER A 75 -6.62 5.34 -3.11
CA SER A 75 -7.02 4.26 -3.99
C SER A 75 -6.11 4.24 -5.22
N ALA A 76 -5.31 3.19 -5.34
CA ALA A 76 -4.38 3.04 -6.46
C ALA A 76 -5.14 2.77 -7.77
N PRO A 77 -4.82 3.45 -8.87
CA PRO A 77 -5.34 3.12 -10.19
C PRO A 77 -4.79 1.76 -10.66
N ALA A 78 -5.46 1.15 -11.65
CA ALA A 78 -5.03 -0.13 -12.21
C ALA A 78 -3.87 0.07 -13.19
N VAL A 79 -2.66 0.28 -12.66
CA VAL A 79 -1.40 0.37 -13.42
C VAL A 79 -0.52 -0.80 -13.01
N GLU A 80 -0.01 -1.55 -13.98
CA GLU A 80 0.89 -2.68 -13.73
C GLU A 80 2.19 -2.18 -13.08
N GLY A 81 2.66 -2.88 -12.04
CA GLY A 81 3.84 -2.48 -11.27
C GLY A 81 3.58 -1.43 -10.19
N LEU A 82 2.37 -0.89 -10.08
CA LEU A 82 1.99 0.03 -8.99
C LEU A 82 1.53 -0.76 -7.76
N ASN A 83 2.24 -0.61 -6.64
CA ASN A 83 1.92 -1.28 -5.38
C ASN A 83 0.95 -0.45 -4.53
N SER A 84 1.30 0.81 -4.29
CA SER A 84 0.49 1.71 -3.46
C SER A 84 0.73 3.17 -3.81
N VAL A 85 -0.21 4.02 -3.40
CA VAL A 85 -0.15 5.47 -3.60
C VAL A 85 -0.47 6.16 -2.28
N TYR A 86 0.31 7.15 -1.95
CA TYR A 86 0.11 7.99 -0.77
C TYR A 86 0.05 9.45 -1.15
N ARG A 87 -0.73 10.20 -0.41
CA ARG A 87 -0.77 11.65 -0.51
C ARG A 87 -0.37 12.25 0.84
N SER A 88 0.54 13.23 0.81
CA SER A 88 0.91 13.97 2.00
C SER A 88 -0.16 14.99 2.39
N ASP A 89 -0.13 15.44 3.63
CA ASP A 89 -0.96 16.54 4.15
C ASP A 89 -0.60 17.89 3.51
N THR A 90 0.56 18.02 2.90
CA THR A 90 1.04 19.20 2.17
C THR A 90 0.73 19.14 0.67
N GLY A 91 0.23 18.00 0.16
CA GLY A 91 -0.32 17.85 -1.18
C GLY A 91 0.55 17.11 -2.18
N GLU A 92 1.75 16.65 -1.79
CA GLU A 92 2.64 15.84 -2.60
C GLU A 92 2.14 14.39 -2.70
N TRP A 93 2.64 13.69 -3.70
CA TRP A 93 2.31 12.30 -3.96
C TRP A 93 3.53 11.39 -3.82
N VAL A 94 3.32 10.20 -3.31
CA VAL A 94 4.32 9.13 -3.28
C VAL A 94 3.72 7.89 -3.91
N PHE A 95 4.39 7.38 -4.93
CA PHE A 95 4.04 6.17 -5.65
C PHE A 95 5.05 5.08 -5.29
N ASP A 96 4.56 4.00 -4.72
CA ASP A 96 5.33 2.79 -4.47
C ASP A 96 5.17 1.88 -5.69
N VAL A 97 6.24 1.62 -6.38
CA VAL A 97 6.25 0.97 -7.69
C VAL A 97 7.33 -0.09 -7.78
N THR A 98 7.04 -1.17 -8.52
CA THR A 98 7.96 -2.27 -8.76
C THR A 98 8.14 -2.48 -10.26
N SER A 99 9.39 -2.49 -10.69
CA SER A 99 9.79 -2.87 -12.05
C SER A 99 10.47 -4.24 -12.04
N SER A 100 10.10 -5.09 -12.97
CA SER A 100 10.74 -6.39 -13.21
C SER A 100 11.90 -6.34 -14.21
N GLN A 101 12.36 -5.14 -14.59
CA GLN A 101 13.42 -4.94 -15.58
C GLN A 101 14.83 -4.91 -14.97
N GLY A 102 14.97 -5.14 -13.65
CA GLY A 102 16.27 -5.24 -12.99
C GLY A 102 17.10 -6.41 -13.52
N TYR A 103 18.41 -6.39 -13.24
CA TYR A 103 19.32 -7.42 -13.73
C TYR A 103 19.19 -8.75 -12.96
N HIS A 104 19.05 -8.66 -11.63
CA HIS A 104 18.92 -9.85 -10.76
C HIS A 104 17.51 -10.10 -10.27
N GLY A 105 16.61 -9.15 -10.41
CA GLY A 105 15.24 -9.28 -9.94
C GLY A 105 14.45 -8.00 -10.02
N ASP A 106 13.41 -7.95 -9.21
CA ASP A 106 12.54 -6.80 -9.14
C ASP A 106 13.24 -5.64 -8.41
N VAL A 107 13.00 -4.44 -8.89
CA VAL A 107 13.44 -3.19 -8.27
C VAL A 107 12.20 -2.45 -7.79
N GLU A 108 12.10 -2.22 -6.49
CA GLU A 108 11.01 -1.49 -5.85
C GLU A 108 11.48 -0.13 -5.40
N LEU A 109 10.84 0.91 -5.91
CA LEU A 109 11.15 2.31 -5.62
C LEU A 109 9.92 3.07 -5.13
N MET A 110 10.16 4.05 -4.28
CA MET A 110 9.21 5.14 -4.04
C MET A 110 9.57 6.35 -4.88
N VAL A 111 8.64 6.79 -5.69
CA VAL A 111 8.74 7.98 -6.54
C VAL A 111 7.92 9.10 -5.89
N GLY A 112 8.59 10.18 -5.50
CA GLY A 112 7.94 11.38 -4.99
C GLY A 112 7.60 12.35 -6.11
N ILE A 113 6.37 12.86 -6.13
CA ILE A 113 5.92 13.92 -7.05
C ILE A 113 5.41 15.09 -6.23
N ASN A 114 5.96 16.27 -6.47
CA ASN A 114 5.57 17.52 -5.83
C ASN A 114 4.13 17.91 -6.20
N ALA A 115 3.53 18.79 -5.42
CA ALA A 115 2.19 19.31 -5.68
C ALA A 115 2.06 20.07 -7.02
N ASP A 116 3.19 20.54 -7.57
CA ASP A 116 3.26 21.20 -8.87
C ASP A 116 3.42 20.22 -10.07
N GLY A 117 3.47 18.91 -9.79
CA GLY A 117 3.60 17.86 -10.80
C GLY A 117 5.03 17.61 -11.26
N THR A 118 6.02 18.06 -10.51
CA THR A 118 7.44 17.74 -10.80
C THR A 118 7.92 16.58 -9.90
N VAL A 119 8.91 15.83 -10.37
CA VAL A 119 9.55 14.77 -9.57
C VAL A 119 10.30 15.40 -8.40
N ALA A 120 9.98 14.98 -7.18
CA ALA A 120 10.69 15.40 -5.98
C ALA A 120 11.98 14.60 -5.77
N GLY A 121 11.93 13.30 -6.06
CA GLY A 121 13.04 12.37 -5.90
C GLY A 121 12.59 10.93 -5.91
N LEU A 122 13.56 10.03 -5.73
CA LEU A 122 13.35 8.60 -5.65
C LEU A 122 13.98 8.03 -4.39
N GLN A 123 13.40 6.98 -3.83
CA GLN A 123 13.96 6.21 -2.72
C GLN A 123 13.86 4.72 -3.00
N VAL A 124 14.91 3.97 -2.72
CA VAL A 124 14.92 2.52 -2.85
C VAL A 124 14.13 1.91 -1.68
N VAL A 125 13.20 1.02 -1.98
CA VAL A 125 12.46 0.22 -1.00
C VAL A 125 13.05 -1.18 -0.91
N ALA A 126 13.18 -1.86 -2.05
CA ALA A 126 13.80 -3.17 -2.14
C ALA A 126 14.49 -3.35 -3.50
N GLU A 127 15.60 -4.05 -3.49
CA GLU A 127 16.36 -4.43 -4.68
C GLU A 127 17.26 -5.63 -4.38
N ASP A 128 17.67 -6.36 -5.39
CA ASP A 128 18.60 -7.51 -5.28
C ASP A 128 19.68 -7.40 -6.37
N GLU A 129 20.11 -6.17 -6.64
CA GLU A 129 21.09 -5.87 -7.68
C GLU A 129 22.52 -6.13 -7.20
N THR A 130 23.45 -6.33 -8.12
CA THR A 130 24.86 -6.57 -7.78
C THR A 130 25.52 -5.32 -7.24
N ASP A 131 26.05 -5.39 -6.02
CA ASP A 131 26.81 -4.33 -5.37
C ASP A 131 27.96 -3.81 -6.25
N GLY A 132 28.03 -2.47 -6.40
CA GLY A 132 29.06 -1.79 -7.18
C GLY A 132 28.92 -1.92 -8.70
N ILE A 133 27.85 -2.59 -9.16
CA ILE A 133 27.47 -2.68 -10.57
C ILE A 133 26.04 -2.12 -10.75
N GLY A 134 25.02 -2.91 -10.46
CA GLY A 134 23.62 -2.48 -10.55
C GLY A 134 23.29 -1.36 -9.57
N THR A 135 23.76 -1.45 -8.35
CA THR A 135 23.55 -0.42 -7.31
C THR A 135 24.11 0.98 -7.69
N ASN A 136 24.95 1.08 -8.72
CA ASN A 136 25.40 2.38 -9.24
C ASN A 136 24.26 3.20 -9.85
N ALA A 137 23.13 2.57 -10.23
CA ALA A 137 21.94 3.26 -10.69
C ALA A 137 21.04 3.79 -9.53
N PHE A 138 21.42 3.55 -8.27
CA PHE A 138 20.68 4.03 -7.10
C PHE A 138 21.42 5.16 -6.36
N THR A 139 22.36 5.82 -7.04
CA THR A 139 23.10 6.93 -6.44
C THR A 139 22.27 8.20 -6.39
N GLU A 140 22.55 9.05 -5.38
CA GLU A 140 21.93 10.38 -5.28
C GLU A 140 22.19 11.24 -6.54
N GLU A 141 23.33 11.06 -7.20
CA GLU A 141 23.65 11.75 -8.45
C GLU A 141 22.70 11.34 -9.57
N TYR A 142 22.46 10.04 -9.76
CA TYR A 142 21.57 9.54 -10.82
C TYR A 142 20.10 9.89 -10.51
N PHE A 143 19.66 9.68 -9.30
CA PHE A 143 18.31 10.04 -8.85
C PHE A 143 18.06 11.54 -8.89
N GLY A 144 19.07 12.36 -8.54
CA GLY A 144 19.02 13.80 -8.61
C GLY A 144 18.84 14.35 -10.02
N GLY A 145 19.24 13.60 -11.04
CA GLY A 145 19.02 13.95 -12.44
C GLY A 145 17.54 14.01 -12.85
N PHE A 146 16.66 13.33 -12.09
CA PHE A 146 15.21 13.36 -12.32
C PHE A 146 14.49 14.44 -11.52
N ALA A 147 15.11 14.98 -10.48
CA ALA A 147 14.48 15.96 -9.60
C ALA A 147 14.14 17.25 -10.38
N GLY A 148 12.91 17.75 -10.19
CA GLY A 148 12.39 18.92 -10.89
C GLY A 148 11.91 18.65 -12.32
N ALA A 149 12.10 17.46 -12.88
CA ALA A 149 11.52 17.08 -14.17
C ALA A 149 9.99 16.95 -14.05
N PRO A 150 9.24 17.36 -15.09
CA PRO A 150 7.78 17.19 -15.07
C PRO A 150 7.42 15.70 -15.10
N ALA A 151 6.46 15.29 -14.24
CA ALA A 151 5.97 13.92 -14.16
C ALA A 151 4.98 13.61 -15.29
N VAL A 152 5.41 13.77 -16.53
CA VAL A 152 4.59 13.57 -17.73
C VAL A 152 5.41 12.91 -18.84
N GLY A 153 4.70 12.22 -19.74
CA GLY A 153 5.32 11.56 -20.89
C GLY A 153 5.90 10.19 -20.51
N GLU A 154 6.74 9.69 -21.37
CA GLU A 154 7.42 8.40 -21.22
C GLU A 154 8.93 8.60 -21.33
N LEU A 155 9.68 8.05 -20.42
CA LEU A 155 11.14 8.06 -20.40
C LEU A 155 11.69 6.76 -20.99
N THR A 156 12.87 6.79 -21.60
CA THR A 156 13.56 5.60 -22.07
C THR A 156 15.08 5.75 -21.97
N VAL A 157 15.78 4.68 -21.68
CA VAL A 157 17.25 4.62 -21.76
C VAL A 157 17.75 4.12 -23.12
N ASP A 158 16.84 3.64 -23.96
CA ASP A 158 17.12 3.21 -25.32
C ASP A 158 16.91 4.40 -26.32
N GLU A 159 17.01 4.14 -27.62
CA GLU A 159 16.71 5.18 -28.63
C GLU A 159 15.24 5.65 -28.45
N ALA A 160 15.08 6.94 -28.22
CA ALA A 160 13.76 7.52 -27.98
C ALA A 160 12.91 7.49 -29.26
N GLY A 161 11.72 6.90 -29.13
CA GLY A 161 10.67 6.95 -30.13
C GLY A 161 9.86 8.25 -30.05
N ALA A 162 8.82 8.34 -30.88
CA ALA A 162 7.93 9.50 -30.86
C ALA A 162 7.18 9.60 -29.52
N GLY A 163 7.35 10.71 -28.82
CA GLY A 163 6.71 10.97 -27.52
C GLY A 163 7.50 10.48 -26.31
N GLN A 164 8.66 9.87 -26.52
CA GLN A 164 9.56 9.44 -25.45
C GLN A 164 10.70 10.44 -25.25
N THR A 165 11.16 10.57 -24.03
CA THR A 165 12.34 11.36 -23.66
C THR A 165 13.48 10.42 -23.31
N HIS A 166 14.64 10.59 -23.97
CA HIS A 166 15.82 9.81 -23.69
C HIS A 166 16.47 10.22 -22.36
N VAL A 167 16.90 9.23 -21.61
CA VAL A 167 17.64 9.38 -20.35
C VAL A 167 18.92 8.54 -20.45
N ASP A 168 20.04 9.12 -20.08
CA ASP A 168 21.32 8.41 -20.06
C ASP A 168 21.33 7.31 -18.99
N ALA A 169 21.67 6.09 -19.41
CA ALA A 169 21.86 4.99 -18.47
C ALA A 169 23.22 5.12 -17.76
N VAL A 170 23.29 4.64 -16.52
CA VAL A 170 24.55 4.51 -15.79
C VAL A 170 25.43 3.46 -16.46
N SER A 171 26.66 3.82 -16.78
CA SER A 171 27.60 2.92 -17.43
C SER A 171 27.83 1.65 -16.59
N GLY A 172 27.60 0.50 -17.18
CA GLY A 172 27.69 -0.80 -16.51
C GLY A 172 26.45 -1.21 -15.73
N ALA A 173 25.44 -0.34 -15.60
CA ALA A 173 24.19 -0.61 -14.89
C ALA A 173 22.93 -0.38 -15.78
N THR A 174 23.03 -0.68 -17.06
CA THR A 174 21.96 -0.37 -18.04
C THR A 174 20.63 -1.03 -17.71
N PHE A 175 20.64 -2.30 -17.25
CA PHE A 175 19.40 -3.00 -16.87
C PHE A 175 18.76 -2.33 -15.66
N THR A 176 19.53 -2.04 -14.62
CA THR A 176 19.04 -1.36 -13.43
C THR A 176 18.57 0.07 -13.74
N SER A 177 19.26 0.78 -14.65
CA SER A 177 18.80 2.09 -15.13
C SER A 177 17.46 1.99 -15.88
N ARG A 178 17.22 0.91 -16.65
CA ARG A 178 15.90 0.64 -17.24
C ARG A 178 14.85 0.43 -16.19
N ALA A 179 15.15 -0.34 -15.14
CA ALA A 179 14.22 -0.57 -14.03
C ALA A 179 13.86 0.74 -13.32
N VAL A 180 14.83 1.62 -13.08
CA VAL A 180 14.58 2.95 -12.49
C VAL A 180 13.66 3.79 -13.40
N VAL A 181 13.94 3.83 -14.68
CA VAL A 181 13.13 4.58 -15.67
C VAL A 181 11.73 3.99 -15.80
N ASP A 182 11.60 2.66 -15.76
CA ASP A 182 10.30 1.97 -15.78
C ASP A 182 9.48 2.30 -14.53
N CYS A 183 10.09 2.33 -13.35
CA CYS A 183 9.44 2.79 -12.11
C CYS A 183 8.91 4.24 -12.24
N LEU A 184 9.68 5.14 -12.86
CA LEU A 184 9.23 6.50 -13.13
C LEU A 184 8.02 6.52 -14.08
N ASN A 185 8.06 5.75 -15.15
CA ASN A 185 6.96 5.64 -16.11
C ASN A 185 5.67 5.10 -15.48
N ILE A 186 5.79 4.09 -14.62
CA ILE A 186 4.66 3.55 -13.84
C ILE A 186 4.06 4.66 -12.95
N ALA A 187 4.92 5.40 -12.22
CA ALA A 187 4.47 6.50 -11.36
C ALA A 187 3.80 7.62 -12.17
N PHE A 188 4.35 8.00 -13.33
CA PHE A 188 3.77 9.03 -14.20
C PHE A 188 2.41 8.61 -14.78
N ALA A 189 2.30 7.34 -15.21
CA ALA A 189 1.03 6.79 -15.67
C ALA A 189 -0.03 6.77 -14.56
N ALA A 190 0.35 6.43 -13.34
CA ALA A 190 -0.53 6.46 -12.18
C ALA A 190 -0.93 7.89 -11.81
N TYR A 191 0.02 8.82 -11.78
CA TYR A 191 -0.22 10.24 -11.49
C TYR A 191 -1.19 10.86 -12.49
N ALA A 192 -1.02 10.61 -13.79
CA ALA A 192 -1.93 11.08 -14.84
C ALA A 192 -3.36 10.54 -14.64
N GLN A 193 -3.54 9.28 -14.23
CA GLN A 193 -4.85 8.71 -13.95
C GLN A 193 -5.51 9.29 -12.70
N MET A 194 -4.73 9.83 -11.76
CA MET A 194 -5.23 10.48 -10.55
C MET A 194 -5.54 11.97 -10.74
N GLY A 195 -5.47 12.47 -11.97
CA GLY A 195 -5.78 13.86 -12.33
C GLY A 195 -4.59 14.82 -12.20
N GLY A 196 -3.38 14.28 -12.14
CA GLY A 196 -2.15 15.03 -12.31
C GLY A 196 -2.00 15.47 -13.76
N ASN A 197 -1.81 16.76 -13.97
CA ASN A 197 -1.54 17.37 -15.28
C ASN A 197 -0.20 18.07 -15.24
#